data_131fc2c73e06b20091bf4b0be7fee7f7
#
_entry.id   131fc2c73e06b20091bf4b0be7fee7f7
#
_cell.length_a   1.000
_cell.length_b   1.000
_cell.length_c   1.000
_cell.angle_alpha   90.00
_cell.angle_beta   90.00
_cell.angle_gamma   90.00
#
_symmetry.space_group_name_H-M   'P 1'
#
loop_
_entity.id
_entity.type
_entity.pdbx_description
1 polymer ?
#
loop_
_entity_poly.entity_id
_entity_poly.type
_entity_poly.pdbx_seq_one_letter_code
_entity_poly.pdbx_strand_id
1 'polypeptide(L)'
;MSVKSVSIKKWWLPVVLALLVVASGALAGSLYWTQYRPDTQTDAAAERTVIDAASAGAVALLSYSPDTLDKDFSAAKSHLTGDFLTYYSQFSQQIVAPAAKQRGVKTTASVVQSAVSELRPESAVVLLFIDQETRSTERPQPTLAASSVRVSMAKSGGNWLISKFDPI
;
A
#
# COMPACT_ATOMS: atom_id res chain seq x y z
N MET A 1 21.04 -62.11 49.21
CA MET A 1 20.30 -60.86 49.10
C MET A 1 20.61 -60.26 47.73
N SER A 2 19.67 -60.41 46.81
CA SER A 2 19.85 -59.93 45.38
C SER A 2 19.22 -58.55 45.26
N VAL A 3 20.05 -57.53 45.09
CA VAL A 3 19.58 -56.18 44.87
C VAL A 3 19.19 -56.04 43.39
N LYS A 4 17.88 -55.96 43.13
CA LYS A 4 17.36 -55.65 41.80
C LYS A 4 17.72 -54.19 41.46
N SER A 5 18.66 -53.99 40.56
CA SER A 5 18.93 -52.70 39.96
C SER A 5 17.72 -52.30 39.10
N VAL A 6 16.91 -51.39 39.58
CA VAL A 6 15.79 -50.81 38.85
C VAL A 6 16.38 -50.00 37.68
N SER A 7 16.08 -50.45 36.45
CA SER A 7 16.52 -49.83 35.21
C SER A 7 15.80 -48.49 34.98
N ILE A 8 16.28 -47.46 35.63
CA ILE A 8 15.82 -46.06 35.46
C ILE A 8 16.18 -45.52 34.08
N LYS A 9 17.09 -46.22 33.36
CA LYS A 9 17.67 -45.79 32.07
C LYS A 9 16.73 -45.89 30.87
N LYS A 10 15.55 -46.53 30.98
CA LYS A 10 14.66 -46.81 29.86
C LYS A 10 13.47 -45.85 29.73
N TRP A 11 13.17 -45.06 30.75
CA TRP A 11 11.97 -44.23 30.80
C TRP A 11 12.19 -42.75 30.49
N TRP A 12 13.42 -42.28 30.65
CA TRP A 12 13.75 -40.90 30.29
C TRP A 12 13.89 -40.65 28.79
N LEU A 13 14.18 -41.68 27.98
CA LEU A 13 14.29 -41.58 26.53
C LEU A 13 12.98 -41.08 25.88
N PRO A 14 11.77 -41.64 26.16
CA PRO A 14 10.52 -41.13 25.64
C PRO A 14 10.17 -39.72 26.16
N VAL A 15 10.57 -39.39 27.38
CA VAL A 15 10.36 -38.04 27.94
C VAL A 15 11.24 -37.02 27.23
N VAL A 16 12.52 -37.33 26.99
CA VAL A 16 13.41 -36.46 26.21
C VAL A 16 12.93 -36.30 24.78
N LEU A 17 12.41 -37.37 24.14
CA LEU A 17 11.86 -37.33 22.79
C LEU A 17 10.61 -36.46 22.73
N ALA A 18 9.71 -36.58 23.72
CA ALA A 18 8.51 -35.73 23.81
C ALA A 18 8.88 -34.25 24.03
N LEU A 19 9.86 -33.93 24.85
CA LEU A 19 10.35 -32.57 25.05
C LEU A 19 10.99 -32.00 23.79
N LEU A 20 11.73 -32.79 23.02
CA LEU A 20 12.30 -32.37 21.73
C LEU A 20 11.19 -32.05 20.69
N VAL A 21 10.15 -32.86 20.65
CA VAL A 21 9.00 -32.62 19.73
C VAL A 21 8.26 -31.33 20.13
N VAL A 22 8.02 -31.11 21.42
CA VAL A 22 7.38 -29.88 21.92
C VAL A 22 8.26 -28.66 21.65
N ALA A 23 9.56 -28.76 21.91
CA ALA A 23 10.51 -27.67 21.64
C ALA A 23 10.60 -27.35 20.13
N SER A 24 10.61 -28.37 19.26
CA SER A 24 10.61 -28.20 17.80
C SER A 24 9.32 -27.55 17.33
N GLY A 25 8.16 -27.95 17.86
CA GLY A 25 6.86 -27.35 17.56
C GLY A 25 6.78 -25.89 18.00
N ALA A 26 7.26 -25.57 19.19
CA ALA A 26 7.33 -24.20 19.70
C ALA A 26 8.28 -23.33 18.86
N LEU A 27 9.45 -23.88 18.47
CA LEU A 27 10.40 -23.18 17.60
C LEU A 27 9.81 -22.94 16.22
N ALA A 28 9.20 -23.95 15.60
CA ALA A 28 8.53 -23.83 14.29
C ALA A 28 7.38 -22.81 14.34
N GLY A 29 6.57 -22.83 15.38
CA GLY A 29 5.51 -21.85 15.62
C GLY A 29 6.07 -20.44 15.79
N SER A 30 7.12 -20.27 16.57
CA SER A 30 7.80 -18.98 16.75
C SER A 30 8.37 -18.45 15.42
N LEU A 31 9.09 -19.28 14.66
CA LEU A 31 9.64 -18.90 13.35
C LEU A 31 8.55 -18.55 12.34
N TYR A 32 7.43 -19.28 12.34
CA TYR A 32 6.30 -18.98 11.47
C TYR A 32 5.69 -17.60 11.77
N TRP A 33 5.51 -17.25 13.04
CA TRP A 33 4.91 -15.98 13.45
C TRP A 33 5.86 -14.79 13.38
N THR A 34 7.17 -14.99 13.60
CA THR A 34 8.14 -13.89 13.70
C THR A 34 8.89 -13.63 12.40
N GLN A 35 9.04 -14.63 11.53
CA GLN A 35 9.79 -14.51 10.28
C GLN A 35 8.94 -14.76 9.04
N TYR A 36 8.29 -15.93 8.95
CA TYR A 36 7.60 -16.30 7.73
C TYR A 36 6.42 -15.37 7.36
N ARG A 37 5.60 -14.98 8.34
CA ARG A 37 4.48 -14.05 8.09
C ARG A 37 4.92 -12.64 7.68
N PRO A 38 5.86 -12.00 8.36
CA PRO A 38 6.39 -10.70 7.92
C PRO A 38 7.03 -10.77 6.53
N ASP A 39 7.83 -11.80 6.26
CA ASP A 39 8.53 -11.97 4.97
C ASP A 39 7.56 -12.08 3.79
N THR A 40 6.44 -12.83 3.94
CA THR A 40 5.41 -12.94 2.90
C THR A 40 4.56 -11.68 2.73
N GLN A 41 4.52 -10.80 3.73
CA GLN A 41 3.80 -9.52 3.65
C GLN A 41 4.63 -8.39 3.04
N THR A 42 5.93 -8.61 2.88
CA THR A 42 6.89 -7.65 2.34
C THR A 42 7.70 -8.23 1.18
N ASP A 43 7.21 -9.32 0.58
CA ASP A 43 7.84 -9.95 -0.57
C ASP A 43 7.60 -9.15 -1.87
N ALA A 44 8.20 -9.62 -2.96
CA ALA A 44 8.07 -8.97 -4.27
C ALA A 44 6.63 -8.93 -4.80
N ALA A 45 5.74 -9.81 -4.35
CA ALA A 45 4.33 -9.79 -4.72
C ALA A 45 3.57 -8.69 -3.96
N ALA A 46 3.87 -8.52 -2.66
CA ALA A 46 3.35 -7.43 -1.84
C ALA A 46 3.84 -6.07 -2.35
N GLU A 47 5.11 -5.98 -2.76
CA GLU A 47 5.68 -4.78 -3.37
C GLU A 47 4.92 -4.36 -4.64
N ARG A 48 4.68 -5.31 -5.54
CA ARG A 48 3.89 -5.04 -6.76
C ARG A 48 2.47 -4.57 -6.43
N THR A 49 1.82 -5.23 -5.50
CA THR A 49 0.45 -4.88 -5.08
C THR A 49 0.37 -3.43 -4.57
N VAL A 50 1.35 -3.01 -3.78
CA VAL A 50 1.39 -1.63 -3.25
C VAL A 50 1.72 -0.62 -4.33
N ILE A 51 2.62 -0.93 -5.26
CA ILE A 51 2.93 -0.09 -6.42
C ILE A 51 1.69 0.11 -7.29
N ASP A 52 0.98 -0.97 -7.61
CA ASP A 52 -0.22 -0.93 -8.44
C ASP A 52 -1.31 -0.07 -7.79
N ALA A 53 -1.53 -0.25 -6.49
CA ALA A 53 -2.50 0.54 -5.73
C ALA A 53 -2.11 2.04 -5.67
N ALA A 54 -0.84 2.36 -5.40
CA ALA A 54 -0.34 3.73 -5.37
C ALA A 54 -0.45 4.40 -6.75
N SER A 55 -0.08 3.68 -7.81
CA SER A 55 -0.13 4.16 -9.19
C SER A 55 -1.57 4.41 -9.64
N ALA A 56 -2.46 3.45 -9.41
CA ALA A 56 -3.88 3.59 -9.75
C ALA A 56 -4.52 4.78 -9.00
N GLY A 57 -4.23 4.90 -7.69
CA GLY A 57 -4.70 6.01 -6.89
C GLY A 57 -4.17 7.35 -7.36
N ALA A 58 -2.86 7.46 -7.68
CA ALA A 58 -2.26 8.69 -8.19
C ALA A 58 -2.86 9.12 -9.52
N VAL A 59 -3.07 8.18 -10.45
CA VAL A 59 -3.74 8.45 -11.73
C VAL A 59 -5.17 8.94 -11.50
N ALA A 60 -5.93 8.29 -10.62
CA ALA A 60 -7.29 8.70 -10.30
C ALA A 60 -7.37 10.09 -9.65
N LEU A 61 -6.41 10.42 -8.76
CA LEU A 61 -6.34 11.73 -8.10
C LEU A 61 -6.08 12.90 -9.07
N LEU A 62 -5.26 12.64 -10.08
CA LEU A 62 -4.70 13.67 -10.97
C LEU A 62 -5.38 13.70 -12.34
N SER A 63 -6.30 12.78 -12.62
CA SER A 63 -7.02 12.73 -13.89
C SER A 63 -8.49 13.08 -13.69
N TYR A 64 -8.95 14.13 -14.38
CA TYR A 64 -10.33 14.55 -14.34
C TYR A 64 -10.72 15.33 -15.62
N SER A 65 -12.01 15.38 -15.89
CA SER A 65 -12.59 16.15 -17.00
C SER A 65 -13.81 16.93 -16.51
N PRO A 66 -14.08 18.14 -17.05
CA PRO A 66 -15.25 18.94 -16.70
C PRO A 66 -16.57 18.17 -16.81
N ASP A 67 -16.66 17.24 -17.77
CA ASP A 67 -17.87 16.48 -18.06
C ASP A 67 -18.12 15.32 -17.09
N THR A 68 -17.08 14.85 -16.37
CA THR A 68 -17.11 13.65 -15.51
C THR A 68 -16.64 13.88 -14.09
N LEU A 69 -16.52 15.15 -13.63
CA LEU A 69 -15.91 15.52 -12.35
C LEU A 69 -16.44 14.73 -11.15
N ASP A 70 -17.75 14.58 -11.03
CA ASP A 70 -18.34 13.89 -9.88
C ASP A 70 -17.96 12.40 -9.85
N LYS A 71 -17.92 11.77 -11.04
CA LYS A 71 -17.48 10.39 -11.20
C LYS A 71 -15.99 10.25 -10.92
N ASP A 72 -15.17 11.14 -11.49
CA ASP A 72 -13.72 11.10 -11.37
C ASP A 72 -13.29 11.32 -9.91
N PHE A 73 -13.89 12.30 -9.23
CA PHE A 73 -13.60 12.53 -7.80
C PHE A 73 -14.12 11.40 -6.90
N SER A 74 -15.25 10.77 -7.26
CA SER A 74 -15.72 9.60 -6.52
C SER A 74 -14.75 8.43 -6.67
N ALA A 75 -14.26 8.19 -7.88
CA ALA A 75 -13.24 7.18 -8.14
C ALA A 75 -11.94 7.48 -7.37
N ALA A 76 -11.45 8.73 -7.41
CA ALA A 76 -10.27 9.13 -6.66
C ALA A 76 -10.42 8.87 -5.15
N LYS A 77 -11.55 9.26 -4.56
CA LYS A 77 -11.82 9.07 -3.12
C LYS A 77 -11.79 7.61 -2.68
N SER A 78 -12.15 6.66 -3.55
CA SER A 78 -12.09 5.23 -3.24
C SER A 78 -10.67 4.70 -3.03
N HIS A 79 -9.66 5.45 -3.48
CA HIS A 79 -8.25 5.13 -3.26
C HIS A 79 -7.64 5.82 -2.03
N LEU A 80 -8.40 6.60 -1.27
CA LEU A 80 -7.90 7.44 -0.19
C LEU A 80 -8.39 6.98 1.18
N THR A 81 -7.65 7.36 2.22
CA THR A 81 -8.01 7.09 3.61
C THR A 81 -7.57 8.22 4.55
N GLY A 82 -8.12 8.20 5.76
CA GLY A 82 -7.75 9.11 6.84
C GLY A 82 -7.99 10.59 6.53
N ASP A 83 -7.13 11.44 7.08
CA ASP A 83 -7.22 12.88 6.92
C ASP A 83 -7.06 13.34 5.47
N PHE A 84 -6.30 12.58 4.67
CA PHE A 84 -6.12 12.92 3.26
C PHE A 84 -7.40 12.75 2.45
N LEU A 85 -8.22 11.77 2.74
CA LEU A 85 -9.56 11.63 2.15
C LEU A 85 -10.45 12.84 2.45
N THR A 86 -10.42 13.31 3.70
CA THR A 86 -11.18 14.50 4.12
C THR A 86 -10.69 15.76 3.42
N TYR A 87 -9.37 15.97 3.41
CA TYR A 87 -8.76 17.10 2.71
C TYR A 87 -9.07 17.09 1.21
N TYR A 88 -8.84 15.96 0.53
CA TYR A 88 -9.09 15.84 -0.90
C TYR A 88 -10.56 16.05 -1.24
N SER A 89 -11.48 15.56 -0.41
CA SER A 89 -12.92 15.75 -0.62
C SER A 89 -13.33 17.21 -0.60
N GLN A 90 -12.78 17.99 0.32
CA GLN A 90 -13.04 19.43 0.41
C GLN A 90 -12.35 20.18 -0.74
N PHE A 91 -11.07 19.93 -0.96
CA PHE A 91 -10.28 20.59 -1.99
C PHE A 91 -10.83 20.35 -3.41
N SER A 92 -11.18 19.10 -3.73
CA SER A 92 -11.73 18.76 -5.04
C SER A 92 -13.06 19.45 -5.32
N GLN A 93 -13.95 19.57 -4.32
CA GLN A 93 -15.26 20.20 -4.49
C GLN A 93 -15.20 21.73 -4.46
N GLN A 94 -14.39 22.30 -3.56
CA GLN A 94 -14.38 23.75 -3.33
C GLN A 94 -13.46 24.51 -4.29
N ILE A 95 -12.37 23.87 -4.72
CA ILE A 95 -11.33 24.52 -5.53
C ILE A 95 -11.28 23.94 -6.95
N VAL A 96 -11.09 22.60 -7.07
CA VAL A 96 -10.83 21.98 -8.38
C VAL A 96 -12.07 21.99 -9.27
N ALA A 97 -13.24 21.58 -8.75
CA ALA A 97 -14.45 21.49 -9.54
C ALA A 97 -14.92 22.83 -10.15
N PRO A 98 -14.98 23.95 -9.39
CA PRO A 98 -15.31 25.24 -9.97
C PRO A 98 -14.30 25.68 -11.03
N ALA A 99 -13.00 25.57 -10.74
CA ALA A 99 -11.94 25.94 -11.68
C ALA A 99 -11.98 25.11 -12.98
N ALA A 100 -12.17 23.79 -12.86
CA ALA A 100 -12.28 22.90 -14.00
C ALA A 100 -13.50 23.20 -14.87
N LYS A 101 -14.66 23.46 -14.27
CA LYS A 101 -15.89 23.84 -15.01
C LYS A 101 -15.77 25.19 -15.69
N GLN A 102 -15.25 26.20 -14.99
CA GLN A 102 -15.14 27.56 -15.54
C GLN A 102 -14.15 27.67 -16.71
N ARG A 103 -13.02 26.97 -16.61
CA ARG A 103 -11.93 27.04 -17.60
C ARG A 103 -11.88 25.87 -18.56
N GLY A 104 -12.81 24.91 -18.45
CA GLY A 104 -12.81 23.70 -19.26
C GLY A 104 -11.54 22.88 -19.07
N VAL A 105 -10.99 22.79 -17.82
CA VAL A 105 -9.71 22.12 -17.57
C VAL A 105 -9.93 20.62 -17.56
N LYS A 106 -9.21 19.94 -18.44
CA LYS A 106 -9.06 18.48 -18.48
C LYS A 106 -7.61 18.13 -18.18
N THR A 107 -7.40 17.23 -17.22
CA THR A 107 -6.08 16.71 -16.89
C THR A 107 -6.08 15.20 -17.00
N THR A 108 -5.00 14.65 -17.56
CA THR A 108 -4.74 13.22 -17.63
C THR A 108 -3.34 12.97 -17.08
N ALA A 109 -3.22 12.06 -16.14
CA ALA A 109 -1.95 11.67 -15.54
C ALA A 109 -1.57 10.24 -15.91
N SER A 110 -0.28 9.97 -16.01
CA SER A 110 0.29 8.64 -16.19
C SER A 110 1.52 8.48 -15.30
N VAL A 111 1.67 7.32 -14.68
CA VAL A 111 2.87 6.98 -13.92
C VAL A 111 3.89 6.40 -14.88
N VAL A 112 5.06 7.03 -14.98
CA VAL A 112 6.14 6.60 -15.87
C VAL A 112 7.18 5.74 -15.17
N GLN A 113 7.38 5.97 -13.86
CA GLN A 113 8.27 5.19 -13.01
C GLN A 113 7.72 5.11 -11.60
N SER A 114 7.99 4.00 -10.93
CA SER A 114 7.59 3.78 -9.54
C SER A 114 8.63 2.97 -8.79
N ALA A 115 8.80 3.25 -7.50
CA ALA A 115 9.67 2.48 -6.61
C ALA A 115 9.12 2.47 -5.20
N VAL A 116 9.21 1.35 -4.51
CA VAL A 116 8.91 1.27 -3.08
C VAL A 116 10.13 1.74 -2.31
N SER A 117 9.95 2.75 -1.45
CA SER A 117 10.96 3.25 -0.54
C SER A 117 10.91 2.53 0.81
N GLU A 118 9.70 2.25 1.29
CA GLU A 118 9.46 1.48 2.52
C GLU A 118 8.26 0.56 2.34
N LEU A 119 8.37 -0.68 2.86
CA LEU A 119 7.26 -1.64 2.88
C LEU A 119 7.19 -2.32 4.24
N ARG A 120 6.04 -2.22 4.87
CA ARG A 120 5.68 -2.87 6.14
C ARG A 120 4.31 -3.55 5.97
N PRO A 121 3.92 -4.45 6.85
CA PRO A 121 2.65 -5.18 6.73
C PRO A 121 1.40 -4.30 6.56
N GLU A 122 1.36 -3.12 7.21
CA GLU A 122 0.19 -2.23 7.24
C GLU A 122 0.46 -0.83 6.69
N SER A 123 1.71 -0.52 6.29
CA SER A 123 2.09 0.79 5.74
C SER A 123 3.19 0.67 4.71
N ALA A 124 3.19 1.56 3.72
CA ALA A 124 4.25 1.63 2.73
C ALA A 124 4.48 3.06 2.27
N VAL A 125 5.65 3.31 1.70
CA VAL A 125 5.99 4.56 1.02
C VAL A 125 6.42 4.23 -0.40
N VAL A 126 5.73 4.81 -1.37
CA VAL A 126 6.00 4.64 -2.81
C VAL A 126 6.41 5.98 -3.41
N LEU A 127 7.46 5.97 -4.19
CA LEU A 127 7.89 7.10 -5.00
C LEU A 127 7.35 6.92 -6.42
N LEU A 128 6.66 7.93 -6.92
CA LEU A 128 6.11 7.93 -8.27
C LEU A 128 6.66 9.09 -9.08
N PHE A 129 7.02 8.82 -10.32
CA PHE A 129 7.28 9.82 -11.35
C PHE A 129 6.08 9.86 -12.28
N ILE A 130 5.49 11.03 -12.42
CA ILE A 130 4.17 11.21 -13.05
C ILE A 130 4.28 12.25 -14.16
N ASP A 131 3.83 11.89 -15.34
CA ASP A 131 3.58 12.82 -16.43
C ASP A 131 2.10 13.24 -16.43
N GLN A 132 1.85 14.52 -16.54
CA GLN A 132 0.51 15.09 -16.63
C GLN A 132 0.35 15.87 -17.92
N GLU A 133 -0.74 15.64 -18.62
CA GLU A 133 -1.19 16.44 -19.75
C GLU A 133 -2.42 17.24 -19.31
N THR A 134 -2.34 18.57 -19.42
CA THR A 134 -3.44 19.47 -19.09
C THR A 134 -3.85 20.30 -20.33
N ARG A 135 -5.15 20.37 -20.57
CA ARG A 135 -5.77 21.22 -21.60
C ARG A 135 -6.86 22.08 -20.96
N SER A 136 -7.14 23.23 -21.55
CA SER A 136 -8.26 24.08 -21.16
C SER A 136 -8.86 24.77 -22.37
N THR A 137 -10.01 25.42 -22.20
CA THR A 137 -10.62 26.24 -23.27
C THR A 137 -9.73 27.41 -23.68
N GLU A 138 -8.96 27.98 -22.74
CA GLU A 138 -8.02 29.07 -23.03
C GLU A 138 -6.72 28.56 -23.68
N ARG A 139 -6.36 27.29 -23.45
CA ARG A 139 -5.16 26.62 -24.01
C ARG A 139 -5.55 25.25 -24.54
N PRO A 140 -6.04 25.17 -25.80
CA PRO A 140 -6.42 23.90 -26.42
C PRO A 140 -5.24 22.95 -26.65
N GLN A 141 -4.03 23.52 -26.82
CA GLN A 141 -2.81 22.73 -26.94
C GLN A 141 -2.42 22.16 -25.59
N PRO A 142 -2.03 20.88 -25.52
CA PRO A 142 -1.67 20.24 -24.26
C PRO A 142 -0.42 20.88 -23.64
N THR A 143 -0.51 21.16 -22.36
CA THR A 143 0.65 21.48 -21.52
C THR A 143 1.09 20.22 -20.81
N LEU A 144 2.35 19.85 -20.98
CA LEU A 144 2.95 18.69 -20.32
C LEU A 144 3.70 19.16 -19.07
N ALA A 145 3.52 18.43 -17.99
CA ALA A 145 4.26 18.63 -16.74
C ALA A 145 4.71 17.27 -16.18
N ALA A 146 5.96 17.18 -15.78
CA ALA A 146 6.48 16.04 -15.05
C ALA A 146 6.63 16.39 -13.56
N SER A 147 6.28 15.48 -12.70
CA SER A 147 6.38 15.64 -11.26
C SER A 147 6.85 14.35 -10.56
N SER A 148 7.48 14.54 -9.41
CA SER A 148 7.84 13.44 -8.52
C SER A 148 7.04 13.56 -7.24
N VAL A 149 6.48 12.45 -6.76
CA VAL A 149 5.66 12.44 -5.55
C VAL A 149 6.02 11.29 -4.64
N ARG A 150 5.94 11.55 -3.35
CA ARG A 150 6.00 10.54 -2.29
C ARG A 150 4.58 10.22 -1.86
N VAL A 151 4.18 8.97 -2.02
CA VAL A 151 2.85 8.48 -1.67
C VAL A 151 2.97 7.59 -0.43
N SER A 152 2.34 8.01 0.68
CA SER A 152 2.22 7.17 1.87
C SER A 152 0.95 6.33 1.75
N MET A 153 1.12 5.03 1.90
CA MET A 153 0.05 4.04 1.82
C MET A 153 -0.26 3.47 3.19
N ALA A 154 -1.53 3.24 3.47
CA ALA A 154 -2.00 2.52 4.65
C ALA A 154 -2.94 1.39 4.23
N LYS A 155 -2.84 0.25 4.90
CA LYS A 155 -3.70 -0.90 4.64
C LYS A 155 -4.98 -0.79 5.46
N SER A 156 -6.12 -0.82 4.80
CA SER A 156 -7.42 -0.74 5.44
C SER A 156 -8.38 -1.77 4.81
N GLY A 157 -8.94 -2.65 5.63
CA GLY A 157 -9.83 -3.72 5.14
C GLY A 157 -9.18 -4.65 4.10
N GLY A 158 -7.85 -4.83 4.18
CA GLY A 158 -7.08 -5.64 3.22
C GLY A 158 -6.62 -4.88 1.96
N ASN A 159 -7.09 -3.65 1.74
CA ASN A 159 -6.75 -2.83 0.58
C ASN A 159 -5.70 -1.77 0.94
N TRP A 160 -4.80 -1.47 0.02
CA TRP A 160 -3.86 -0.37 0.12
C TRP A 160 -4.52 0.93 -0.32
N LEU A 161 -4.55 1.93 0.56
CA LEU A 161 -5.14 3.25 0.33
C LEU A 161 -4.11 4.34 0.59
N ILE A 162 -4.21 5.44 -0.14
CA ILE A 162 -3.33 6.61 0.00
C ILE A 162 -3.73 7.39 1.25
N SER A 163 -2.79 7.58 2.17
CA SER A 163 -2.94 8.37 3.39
C SER A 163 -2.24 9.73 3.32
N LYS A 164 -1.26 9.89 2.41
CA LYS A 164 -0.60 11.17 2.08
C LYS A 164 -0.10 11.17 0.65
N PHE A 165 -0.01 12.37 0.06
CA PHE A 165 0.46 12.59 -1.29
C PHE A 165 1.28 13.88 -1.35
N ASP A 166 2.60 13.76 -1.25
CA ASP A 166 3.52 14.88 -1.06
C ASP A 166 4.43 15.04 -2.29
N PRO A 167 4.45 16.20 -2.95
CA PRO A 167 5.45 16.53 -3.98
C PRO A 167 6.87 16.50 -3.41
N ILE A 168 7.85 16.08 -4.22
CA ILE A 168 9.27 16.04 -3.88
C ILE A 168 10.12 16.65 -5.00
#